data_825ddd885aa6ae9ec2b10f8209c90473
#
_entry.id   825ddd885aa6ae9ec2b10f8209c90473
#
_cell.length_a   1.000
_cell.length_b   1.000
_cell.length_c   1.000
_cell.angle_alpha   90.00
_cell.angle_beta   90.00
_cell.angle_gamma   90.00
#
_symmetry.space_group_name_H-M   'P 1'
#
loop_
_entity.id
_entity.type
_entity.pdbx_description
1 polymer ?
#
loop_
_entity_poly.entity_id
_entity_poly.type
_entity_poly.pdbx_seq_one_letter_code
_entity_poly.pdbx_strand_id
1 'polypeptide(L)' 'MYTKNELAYAANIIRRIAQEHHVPEAEVRSEMYEAMRAGRNNSDPEVQVRWRTFHYAGDEPTVEEFILWTSSQILES' A
#
# COMPACT_ATOMS: atom_id res chain seq x y z
N MET A 1 -2.82 13.51 1.81
CA MET A 1 -1.42 13.10 1.81
C MET A 1 -1.01 12.68 3.22
N TYR A 2 -0.09 11.75 3.35
CA TYR A 2 0.24 11.16 4.65
C TYR A 2 1.40 11.87 5.31
N THR A 3 1.40 11.88 6.65
CA THR A 3 2.48 12.50 7.43
C THR A 3 3.70 11.57 7.51
N LYS A 4 4.85 12.12 7.91
CA LYS A 4 6.05 11.32 8.16
C LYS A 4 5.81 10.22 9.19
N ASN A 5 5.05 10.52 10.23
CA ASN A 5 4.75 9.54 11.28
C ASN A 5 3.89 8.39 10.75
N GLU A 6 2.91 8.69 9.91
CA GLU A 6 2.08 7.68 9.28
C GLU A 6 2.91 6.80 8.34
N LEU A 7 3.78 7.40 7.54
CA LEU A 7 4.65 6.64 6.63
C LEU A 7 5.63 5.75 7.40
N ALA A 8 6.18 6.25 8.51
CA ALA A 8 7.07 5.46 9.38
C ALA A 8 6.32 4.28 10.01
N TYR A 9 5.07 4.49 10.40
CA TYR A 9 4.22 3.42 10.93
C TYR A 9 4.03 2.32 9.88
N ALA A 10 3.73 2.68 8.64
CA ALA A 10 3.57 1.73 7.55
C ALA A 10 4.88 0.97 7.27
N ALA A 11 6.02 1.66 7.30
CA ALA A 11 7.32 1.02 7.13
C ALA A 11 7.61 -0.01 8.23
N ASN A 12 7.20 0.29 9.47
CA ASN A 12 7.34 -0.66 10.58
C ASN A 12 6.47 -1.90 10.39
N ILE A 13 5.28 -1.74 9.80
CA ILE A 13 4.42 -2.89 9.48
C ILE A 13 5.14 -3.80 8.50
N ILE A 14 5.75 -3.25 7.46
CA ILE A 14 6.51 -4.03 6.48
C ILE A 14 7.64 -4.81 7.15
N ARG A 15 8.38 -4.15 8.04
CA ARG A 15 9.46 -4.78 8.79
C ARG A 15 8.96 -5.95 9.64
N ARG A 16 7.84 -5.76 10.33
CA ARG A 16 7.25 -6.80 11.17
C ARG A 16 6.81 -8.00 10.35
N ILE A 17 6.18 -7.77 9.21
CA ILE A 17 5.77 -8.86 8.30
C ILE A 17 7.00 -9.65 7.86
N ALA A 18 8.06 -8.95 7.47
CA ALA A 18 9.30 -9.59 7.03
C ALA A 18 9.89 -10.46 8.15
N GLN A 19 9.91 -9.96 9.38
CA GLN A 19 10.41 -10.70 10.54
C GLN A 19 9.57 -11.92 10.85
N GLU A 20 8.24 -11.80 10.81
CA GLU A 20 7.32 -12.90 11.10
C GLU A 20 7.42 -14.03 10.08
N HIS A 21 7.68 -13.68 8.82
CA HIS A 21 7.79 -14.65 7.73
C HIS A 21 9.23 -15.06 7.42
N HIS A 22 10.20 -14.52 8.16
CA HIS A 22 11.63 -14.83 7.97
C HIS A 22 12.12 -14.56 6.55
N VAL A 23 11.68 -13.42 5.98
CA VAL A 23 12.06 -13.00 4.63
C VAL A 23 12.62 -11.57 4.66
N PRO A 24 13.42 -11.15 3.66
CA PRO A 24 13.91 -9.77 3.59
C PRO A 24 12.76 -8.78 3.37
N GLU A 25 12.90 -7.56 3.88
CA GLU A 25 11.93 -6.49 3.64
C GLU A 25 11.74 -6.23 2.15
N ALA A 26 12.80 -6.33 1.36
CA ALA A 26 12.73 -6.12 -0.08
C ALA A 26 11.76 -7.08 -0.76
N GLU A 27 11.69 -8.32 -0.28
CA GLU A 27 10.75 -9.30 -0.82
C GLU A 27 9.30 -8.93 -0.48
N VAL A 28 9.04 -8.50 0.75
CA VAL A 28 7.71 -8.04 1.15
C VAL A 28 7.28 -6.85 0.30
N ARG A 29 8.17 -5.87 0.11
CA ARG A 29 7.88 -4.69 -0.71
C ARG A 29 7.60 -5.05 -2.15
N SER A 30 8.36 -5.98 -2.71
CA SER A 30 8.19 -6.43 -4.09
C SER A 30 6.83 -7.08 -4.29
N GLU A 31 6.42 -7.96 -3.37
CA GLU A 31 5.12 -8.63 -3.44
C GLU A 31 3.97 -7.65 -3.32
N MET A 32 4.08 -6.69 -2.39
CA MET A 32 3.06 -5.66 -2.22
C MET A 32 2.97 -4.75 -3.45
N TYR A 33 4.10 -4.41 -4.03
CA TYR A 33 4.14 -3.60 -5.24
C TYR A 33 3.46 -4.31 -6.42
N GLU A 34 3.71 -5.59 -6.58
CA GLU A 34 3.07 -6.39 -7.62
C GLU A 34 1.56 -6.47 -7.42
N ALA A 35 1.12 -6.66 -6.18
CA ALA A 35 -0.31 -6.67 -5.86
C ALA A 35 -0.95 -5.31 -6.16
N MET A 36 -0.26 -4.23 -5.85
CA MET A 36 -0.72 -2.87 -6.13
C MET A 36 -0.86 -2.64 -7.62
N ARG A 37 0.14 -3.05 -8.42
CA ARG A 37 0.09 -2.93 -9.87
C ARG A 37 -1.06 -3.74 -10.48
N ALA A 38 -1.26 -4.95 -9.98
CA ALA A 38 -2.36 -5.80 -10.44
C ALA A 38 -3.71 -5.13 -10.19
N GLY A 39 -3.87 -4.52 -9.02
CA GLY A 39 -5.09 -3.78 -8.69
C GLY A 39 -5.30 -2.57 -9.60
N ARG A 40 -4.24 -1.81 -9.89
CA ARG A 40 -4.33 -0.63 -10.76
C ARG A 40 -4.68 -1.01 -12.20
N ASN A 41 -4.24 -2.17 -12.66
CA ASN A 41 -4.49 -2.66 -14.01
C ASN A 41 -5.81 -3.43 -14.14
N ASN A 42 -6.55 -3.57 -13.05
CA ASN A 42 -7.84 -4.24 -13.07
C ASN A 42 -8.84 -3.41 -13.88
N SER A 43 -9.54 -4.04 -14.81
CA SER A 43 -10.49 -3.37 -15.71
C SER A 43 -11.86 -3.13 -15.08
N ASP A 44 -12.12 -3.65 -13.87
CA ASP A 44 -13.39 -3.46 -13.18
C ASP A 44 -13.62 -1.99 -12.87
N PRO A 45 -14.73 -1.38 -13.33
CA PRO A 45 -14.98 0.04 -13.06
C PRO A 45 -15.05 0.40 -11.59
N GLU A 46 -15.53 -0.48 -10.70
CA GLU A 46 -15.58 -0.23 -9.27
C GLU A 46 -14.18 -0.12 -8.68
N VAL A 47 -13.26 -0.96 -9.14
CA VAL A 47 -11.86 -0.91 -8.70
C VAL A 47 -11.22 0.39 -9.17
N GLN A 48 -11.47 0.79 -10.41
CA GLN A 48 -10.91 2.04 -10.96
C GLN A 48 -11.42 3.27 -10.21
N VAL A 49 -12.69 3.28 -9.83
CA VAL A 49 -13.27 4.38 -9.05
C VAL A 49 -12.57 4.50 -7.70
N ARG A 50 -12.32 3.39 -7.03
CA ARG A 50 -11.60 3.40 -5.74
C ARG A 50 -10.18 3.93 -5.89
N TRP A 51 -9.45 3.54 -6.95
CA TRP A 51 -8.11 4.03 -7.20
C TRP A 51 -8.06 5.54 -7.40
N ARG A 52 -9.11 6.14 -7.96
CA ARG A 52 -9.18 7.59 -8.15
C ARG A 52 -9.26 8.36 -6.84
N THR A 53 -9.71 7.73 -5.76
CA THR A 53 -9.78 8.37 -4.44
C THR A 53 -8.45 8.30 -3.69
N PHE A 54 -7.48 7.56 -4.22
CA PHE A 54 -6.18 7.38 -3.59
C PHE A 54 -5.25 8.53 -3.98
N HIS A 55 -4.92 9.36 -2.99
CA HIS A 55 -4.02 10.50 -3.19
C HIS A 55 -2.62 10.14 -2.72
N TYR A 56 -1.64 10.32 -3.60
CA TYR A 56 -0.23 10.04 -3.30
C TYR A 56 0.65 11.13 -3.90
N ALA A 57 1.90 11.24 -3.38
CA ALA A 57 2.75 12.39 -3.66
C ALA A 57 3.45 12.34 -5.02
N GLY A 58 3.84 11.15 -5.49
CA GLY A 58 4.60 10.98 -6.74
C GLY A 58 3.74 10.51 -7.91
N ASP A 59 4.40 10.05 -8.96
CA ASP A 59 3.73 9.50 -10.13
C ASP A 59 3.09 8.14 -9.84
N GLU A 60 3.66 7.42 -8.90
CA GLU A 60 3.14 6.14 -8.41
C GLU A 60 3.09 6.17 -6.90
N PRO A 61 2.10 5.49 -6.28
CA PRO A 61 2.07 5.38 -4.83
C PRO A 61 3.22 4.50 -4.33
N THR A 62 3.70 4.80 -3.13
CA THR A 62 4.65 3.92 -2.45
C THR A 62 3.91 2.79 -1.77
N VAL A 63 4.64 1.74 -1.37
CA VAL A 63 4.06 0.62 -0.62
C VAL A 63 3.50 1.13 0.71
N GLU A 64 4.20 2.04 1.38
CA GLU A 64 3.74 2.64 2.63
C GLU A 64 2.40 3.37 2.45
N GLU A 65 2.30 4.19 1.43
CA GLU A 65 1.05 4.90 1.11
C GLU A 65 -0.08 3.92 0.82
N PHE A 66 0.21 2.86 0.11
CA PHE A 66 -0.77 1.82 -0.20
C PHE A 66 -1.30 1.14 1.06
N ILE A 67 -0.42 0.80 2.01
CA ILE A 67 -0.80 0.21 3.29
C ILE A 67 -1.75 1.14 4.05
N LEU A 68 -1.41 2.42 4.12
CA LEU A 68 -2.21 3.40 4.85
C LEU A 68 -3.58 3.59 4.19
N TRP A 69 -3.61 3.64 2.87
CA TRP A 69 -4.87 3.81 2.14
C TRP A 69 -5.79 2.60 2.32
N THR A 70 -5.26 1.38 2.20
CA THR A 70 -6.07 0.17 2.37
C THR A 70 -6.58 0.03 3.80
N SER A 71 -5.78 0.39 4.79
CA SER A 71 -6.20 0.39 6.19
C SER A 71 -7.35 1.36 6.42
N SER A 72 -7.28 2.54 5.82
CA SER A 72 -8.33 3.55 5.89
C SER A 72 -9.64 3.04 5.27
N GLN A 73 -9.57 2.35 4.13
CA GLN A 73 -10.74 1.78 3.46
C GLN A 73 -11.44 0.72 4.33
N ILE A 74 -10.66 -0.12 5.01
CA ILE A 74 -11.19 -1.14 5.90
C ILE A 74 -11.91 -0.50 7.10
N LEU A 75 -11.32 0.55 7.69
CA LEU A 75 -11.89 1.22 8.86
C LEU A 75 -13.18 1.99 8.52
N GLU A 76 -13.31 2.48 7.30
CA GLU A 76 -14.50 3.22 6.85
C GLU A 76 -15.65 2.31 6.42
N SER A 77 -15.34 1.08 6.11
CA SER A 77 -16.36 0.12 5.72
C SER A 77 -16.96 -0.58 6.93
#